data_73efced16fd1233742ef085e753f1232
#
_entry.id   73efced16fd1233742ef085e753f1232
#
_cell.length_a   1.000
_cell.length_b   1.000
_cell.length_c   1.000
_cell.angle_alpha   90.00
_cell.angle_beta   90.00
_cell.angle_gamma   90.00
#
_symmetry.space_group_name_H-M   'P 1'
#
loop_
_entity.id
_entity.type
_entity.pdbx_description
1 polymer ?
#
loop_
_entity_poly.entity_id
_entity_poly.type
_entity_poly.pdbx_seq_one_letter_code
_entity_poly.pdbx_strand_id
1 'polypeptide(L)'
;NNGTLIDSGQVSFTFDSLLTYVSNTSGGTVNGQTITYPFANLLPFETRSFVTYFTFPAGGLNLVNQTVGALYDGNGNVLSTDTSNNYDLVRCSFDPNDKQVTPIGDGANNRVDMDAELRYLIRFQNVGNDTAINVRIIDTLDVGLDPSTVYVIATSHPAWISKESGNILKVNFNEVMLPDSISDEPGSHGYVLFRVFGHPTNIDPTPVYNKAYIFFDQNAAVITNTTLD
;
A
#
# COMPACT_ATOMS: atom_id res chain seq x y z
N ASN A 1 4.23 13.04 30.82
CA ASN A 1 4.08 14.25 31.63
C ASN A 1 5.41 15.01 31.64
N ASN A 2 5.49 16.12 30.93
CA ASN A 2 6.65 17.01 30.91
C ASN A 2 6.53 18.15 31.96
N GLY A 3 5.46 18.13 32.73
CA GLY A 3 5.21 19.10 33.80
C GLY A 3 5.93 18.78 35.10
N THR A 4 5.70 19.62 36.11
CA THR A 4 6.25 19.49 37.48
C THR A 4 5.24 18.97 38.48
N LEU A 5 3.98 18.79 38.07
CA LEU A 5 2.88 18.33 38.92
C LEU A 5 2.44 16.91 38.50
N ILE A 6 1.77 16.24 39.43
CA ILE A 6 1.12 14.95 39.15
C ILE A 6 -0.18 15.22 38.44
N ASP A 7 -0.37 14.53 37.30
CA ASP A 7 -1.53 14.71 36.45
C ASP A 7 -2.46 13.50 36.46
N SER A 8 -3.73 13.76 36.19
CA SER A 8 -4.78 12.76 35.97
C SER A 8 -5.62 13.17 34.75
N GLY A 9 -6.13 12.20 34.01
CA GLY A 9 -6.88 12.51 32.81
C GLY A 9 -7.33 11.26 32.07
N GLN A 10 -7.55 11.42 30.79
CA GLN A 10 -7.83 10.32 29.87
C GLN A 10 -7.20 10.53 28.51
N VAL A 11 -6.97 9.44 27.82
CA VAL A 11 -6.66 9.42 26.39
C VAL A 11 -7.83 8.75 25.67
N SER A 12 -8.43 9.45 24.71
CA SER A 12 -9.48 8.91 23.83
C SER A 12 -8.90 8.68 22.45
N PHE A 13 -8.98 7.45 21.98
CA PHE A 13 -8.52 7.04 20.64
C PHE A 13 -9.74 6.70 19.79
N THR A 14 -10.01 7.52 18.78
CA THR A 14 -11.03 7.27 17.78
C THR A 14 -10.37 6.65 16.55
N PHE A 15 -10.74 5.40 16.26
CA PHE A 15 -10.16 4.63 15.17
C PHE A 15 -11.03 4.67 13.91
N ASP A 16 -10.40 4.50 12.77
CA ASP A 16 -11.05 4.46 11.47
C ASP A 16 -12.09 3.35 11.39
N SER A 17 -13.20 3.60 10.68
CA SER A 17 -14.31 2.65 10.49
C SER A 17 -13.93 1.36 9.76
N LEU A 18 -12.81 1.36 9.05
CA LEU A 18 -12.25 0.18 8.39
C LEU A 18 -11.58 -0.79 9.36
N LEU A 19 -11.27 -0.34 10.57
CA LEU A 19 -10.66 -1.16 11.61
C LEU A 19 -11.74 -1.91 12.42
N THR A 20 -11.48 -3.17 12.71
CA THR A 20 -12.29 -3.96 13.64
C THR A 20 -11.50 -4.14 14.94
N TYR A 21 -12.05 -3.64 16.02
CA TYR A 21 -11.45 -3.80 17.37
C TYR A 21 -11.37 -5.29 17.77
N VAL A 22 -10.23 -5.70 18.28
CA VAL A 22 -10.00 -7.05 18.79
C VAL A 22 -9.88 -7.05 20.30
N SER A 23 -8.91 -6.31 20.85
CA SER A 23 -8.63 -6.27 22.27
C SER A 23 -7.75 -5.07 22.64
N ASN A 24 -7.67 -4.76 23.92
CA ASN A 24 -6.64 -3.86 24.47
C ASN A 24 -6.05 -4.45 25.74
N THR A 25 -4.80 -4.12 26.04
CA THR A 25 -4.08 -4.60 27.23
C THR A 25 -4.04 -3.59 28.36
N SER A 26 -4.61 -2.40 28.17
CA SER A 26 -4.43 -1.25 29.05
C SER A 26 -5.71 -0.83 29.76
N GLY A 27 -6.76 -1.67 29.78
CA GLY A 27 -7.99 -1.43 30.50
C GLY A 27 -8.88 -0.32 29.89
N GLY A 28 -8.73 -0.04 28.59
CA GLY A 28 -9.57 0.94 27.90
C GLY A 28 -11.01 0.47 27.73
N THR A 29 -11.96 1.40 27.85
CA THR A 29 -13.38 1.18 27.59
C THR A 29 -13.72 1.54 26.15
N VAL A 30 -14.36 0.59 25.44
CA VAL A 30 -14.76 0.76 24.04
C VAL A 30 -16.21 1.24 23.96
N ASN A 31 -16.42 2.31 23.20
CA ASN A 31 -17.75 2.82 22.86
C ASN A 31 -17.79 3.21 21.38
N GLY A 32 -18.45 2.39 20.55
CA GLY A 32 -18.41 2.54 19.10
C GLY A 32 -16.97 2.47 18.58
N GLN A 33 -16.54 3.50 17.86
CA GLN A 33 -15.18 3.63 17.30
C GLN A 33 -14.20 4.35 18.23
N THR A 34 -14.59 4.64 19.46
CA THR A 34 -13.73 5.34 20.42
C THR A 34 -13.38 4.44 21.58
N ILE A 35 -12.11 4.41 21.93
CA ILE A 35 -11.59 3.73 23.13
C ILE A 35 -11.05 4.79 24.06
N THR A 36 -11.50 4.75 25.32
CA THR A 36 -11.09 5.70 26.35
C THR A 36 -10.23 5.00 27.40
N TYR A 37 -9.04 5.54 27.64
CA TYR A 37 -8.07 5.07 28.63
C TYR A 37 -7.94 6.13 29.74
N PRO A 38 -8.58 5.95 30.89
CA PRO A 38 -8.35 6.84 32.01
C PRO A 38 -6.98 6.58 32.65
N PHE A 39 -6.35 7.63 33.13
CA PHE A 39 -5.14 7.53 33.92
C PHE A 39 -5.18 8.47 35.11
N ALA A 40 -4.52 8.08 36.19
CA ALA A 40 -4.39 8.89 37.42
C ALA A 40 -2.96 8.82 37.93
N ASN A 41 -2.55 9.84 38.66
CA ASN A 41 -1.24 9.90 39.29
C ASN A 41 -0.05 9.73 38.33
N LEU A 42 -0.12 10.35 37.18
CA LEU A 42 1.00 10.38 36.23
C LEU A 42 2.08 11.33 36.73
N LEU A 43 3.18 10.78 37.19
CA LEU A 43 4.28 11.54 37.81
C LEU A 43 4.99 12.44 36.78
N PRO A 44 5.67 13.50 37.20
CA PRO A 44 6.56 14.28 36.37
C PRO A 44 7.57 13.35 35.64
N PHE A 45 7.74 13.54 34.33
CA PHE A 45 8.59 12.74 33.43
C PHE A 45 8.17 11.27 33.26
N GLU A 46 7.04 10.85 33.83
CA GLU A 46 6.48 9.51 33.58
C GLU A 46 5.82 9.46 32.21
N THR A 47 5.98 8.33 31.51
CA THR A 47 5.32 7.99 30.26
C THR A 47 4.48 6.73 30.45
N ARG A 48 3.25 6.73 29.94
CA ARG A 48 2.38 5.54 29.88
C ARG A 48 2.02 5.23 28.45
N SER A 49 1.99 3.95 28.12
CA SER A 49 1.61 3.45 26.81
C SER A 49 0.30 2.66 26.91
N PHE A 50 -0.58 2.89 25.95
CA PHE A 50 -1.83 2.17 25.78
C PHE A 50 -1.78 1.37 24.50
N VAL A 51 -2.04 0.06 24.58
CA VAL A 51 -1.93 -0.85 23.44
C VAL A 51 -3.30 -1.40 23.07
N THR A 52 -3.65 -1.27 21.81
CA THR A 52 -4.90 -1.78 21.24
C THR A 52 -4.59 -2.60 19.99
N TYR A 53 -5.31 -3.69 19.83
CA TYR A 53 -5.19 -4.60 18.69
C TYR A 53 -6.43 -4.49 17.81
N PHE A 54 -6.18 -4.38 16.51
CA PHE A 54 -7.22 -4.32 15.49
C PHE A 54 -6.96 -5.36 14.41
N THR A 55 -8.03 -5.79 13.74
CA THR A 55 -7.95 -6.39 12.40
C THR A 55 -8.46 -5.39 11.38
N PHE A 56 -7.98 -5.52 10.15
CA PHE A 56 -8.38 -4.70 9.02
C PHE A 56 -8.59 -5.59 7.79
N PRO A 57 -9.48 -5.21 6.85
CA PRO A 57 -9.68 -5.96 5.62
C PRO A 57 -8.41 -5.95 4.76
N ALA A 58 -8.24 -6.98 3.93
CA ALA A 58 -7.12 -7.04 2.99
C ALA A 58 -7.21 -5.90 1.96
N GLY A 59 -6.05 -5.32 1.63
CA GLY A 59 -5.94 -4.24 0.66
C GLY A 59 -5.14 -3.05 1.21
N GLY A 60 -4.60 -2.22 0.35
CA GLY A 60 -3.97 -0.95 0.72
C GLY A 60 -5.05 0.03 1.17
N LEU A 61 -5.01 0.45 2.42
CA LEU A 61 -6.02 1.33 3.01
C LEU A 61 -5.36 2.55 3.63
N ASN A 62 -5.91 3.72 3.35
CA ASN A 62 -5.59 4.92 4.12
C ASN A 62 -6.48 4.94 5.35
N LEU A 63 -5.87 4.90 6.53
CA LEU A 63 -6.56 4.99 7.81
C LEU A 63 -6.43 6.39 8.39
N VAL A 64 -7.51 6.90 8.96
CA VAL A 64 -7.51 8.17 9.69
C VAL A 64 -7.89 7.89 11.13
N ASN A 65 -6.93 8.04 12.03
CA ASN A 65 -7.12 7.84 13.45
C ASN A 65 -6.93 9.16 14.18
N GLN A 66 -7.68 9.38 15.26
CA GLN A 66 -7.54 10.57 16.09
C GLN A 66 -7.31 10.18 17.55
N THR A 67 -6.32 10.82 18.16
CA THR A 67 -6.06 10.70 19.60
C THR A 67 -6.31 12.04 20.26
N VAL A 68 -7.10 12.04 21.34
CA VAL A 68 -7.36 13.24 22.16
C VAL A 68 -6.92 12.92 23.58
N GLY A 69 -5.93 13.66 24.06
CA GLY A 69 -5.55 13.70 25.48
C GLY A 69 -6.33 14.79 26.22
N ALA A 70 -6.84 14.46 27.40
CA ALA A 70 -7.48 15.44 28.28
C ALA A 70 -6.94 15.32 29.70
N LEU A 71 -6.55 16.43 30.29
CA LEU A 71 -6.18 16.55 31.71
C LEU A 71 -7.36 17.10 32.52
N TYR A 72 -7.52 16.60 33.74
CA TYR A 72 -8.60 17.00 34.64
C TYR A 72 -8.08 17.59 35.94
N ASP A 73 -8.82 18.55 36.48
CA ASP A 73 -8.62 19.03 37.84
C ASP A 73 -9.15 18.00 38.88
N GLY A 74 -8.90 18.28 40.19
CA GLY A 74 -9.38 17.44 41.28
C GLY A 74 -10.91 17.33 41.41
N ASN A 75 -11.66 18.13 40.66
CA ASN A 75 -13.13 18.13 40.62
C ASN A 75 -13.67 17.44 39.34
N GLY A 76 -12.78 16.99 38.44
CA GLY A 76 -13.15 16.34 37.20
C GLY A 76 -13.43 17.31 36.03
N ASN A 77 -13.10 18.60 36.17
CA ASN A 77 -13.21 19.55 35.05
C ASN A 77 -11.99 19.43 34.12
N VAL A 78 -12.22 19.61 32.86
CA VAL A 78 -11.16 19.61 31.86
C VAL A 78 -10.27 20.83 32.02
N LEU A 79 -8.98 20.62 32.26
CA LEU A 79 -7.96 21.65 32.36
C LEU A 79 -7.34 21.96 31.01
N SER A 80 -7.08 20.92 30.24
CA SER A 80 -6.40 21.02 28.94
C SER A 80 -6.76 19.82 28.07
N THR A 81 -6.77 20.04 26.75
CA THR A 81 -6.87 18.99 25.75
C THR A 81 -5.81 19.17 24.69
N ASP A 82 -5.32 18.06 24.18
CA ASP A 82 -4.45 18.00 23.00
C ASP A 82 -4.97 16.96 22.02
N THR A 83 -4.91 17.25 20.72
CA THR A 83 -5.44 16.39 19.67
C THR A 83 -4.38 16.10 18.63
N SER A 84 -4.19 14.82 18.35
CA SER A 84 -3.33 14.34 17.27
C SER A 84 -4.14 13.53 16.26
N ASN A 85 -3.97 13.84 14.97
CA ASN A 85 -4.53 13.06 13.88
C ASN A 85 -3.40 12.26 13.23
N ASN A 86 -3.59 10.97 13.13
CA ASN A 86 -2.65 10.06 12.47
C ASN A 86 -3.26 9.57 11.16
N TYR A 87 -2.46 9.68 10.11
CA TYR A 87 -2.78 9.18 8.77
C TYR A 87 -1.85 8.03 8.48
N ASP A 88 -2.38 6.81 8.53
CA ASP A 88 -1.61 5.60 8.36
C ASP A 88 -1.98 4.91 7.05
N LEU A 89 -0.99 4.62 6.22
CA LEU A 89 -1.17 3.73 5.08
C LEU A 89 -0.93 2.29 5.53
N VAL A 90 -2.01 1.52 5.65
CA VAL A 90 -1.89 0.07 5.86
C VAL A 90 -1.44 -0.57 4.56
N ARG A 91 -0.23 -1.06 4.57
CA ARG A 91 0.27 -1.95 3.51
C ARG A 91 0.03 -3.38 3.98
N CYS A 92 -0.86 -4.08 3.30
CA CYS A 92 -0.88 -5.54 3.41
C CYS A 92 0.42 -6.10 2.81
N SER A 93 0.82 -7.30 3.22
CA SER A 93 1.77 -8.06 2.41
C SER A 93 1.16 -8.14 1.01
N PHE A 94 1.75 -7.39 0.08
CA PHE A 94 1.32 -7.45 -1.31
C PHE A 94 1.52 -8.88 -1.80
N ASP A 95 0.58 -9.35 -2.63
CA ASP A 95 0.90 -10.42 -3.56
C ASP A 95 2.24 -10.03 -4.19
N PRO A 96 3.28 -10.84 -4.06
CA PRO A 96 4.59 -10.51 -4.63
C PRO A 96 4.54 -10.30 -6.15
N ASN A 97 3.40 -10.61 -6.76
CA ASN A 97 3.11 -10.43 -8.17
C ASN A 97 2.14 -9.26 -8.35
N ASP A 98 2.63 -8.04 -8.22
CA ASP A 98 1.82 -6.81 -8.26
C ASP A 98 2.22 -5.85 -9.37
N LYS A 99 1.34 -4.87 -9.60
CA LYS A 99 1.56 -3.75 -10.49
C LYS A 99 1.30 -2.44 -9.78
N GLN A 100 2.24 -1.52 -9.89
CA GLN A 100 2.16 -0.18 -9.34
C GLN A 100 2.30 0.86 -10.43
N VAL A 101 1.73 2.04 -10.22
CA VAL A 101 1.86 3.20 -11.11
C VAL A 101 2.35 4.41 -10.33
N THR A 102 3.11 5.26 -10.98
CA THR A 102 3.60 6.54 -10.45
C THR A 102 3.53 7.60 -11.57
N PRO A 103 2.93 8.77 -11.31
CA PRO A 103 2.36 9.23 -10.04
C PRO A 103 1.10 8.43 -9.66
N ILE A 104 0.78 8.37 -8.36
CA ILE A 104 -0.45 7.72 -7.87
C ILE A 104 -1.70 8.56 -8.21
N GLY A 105 -1.49 9.84 -8.52
CA GLY A 105 -2.56 10.80 -8.76
C GLY A 105 -3.25 11.32 -7.50
N ASP A 106 -4.16 12.27 -7.68
CA ASP A 106 -4.85 12.97 -6.62
C ASP A 106 -6.31 12.51 -6.45
N GLY A 107 -6.76 12.52 -5.19
CA GLY A 107 -8.15 12.23 -4.83
C GLY A 107 -8.54 10.75 -4.96
N ALA A 108 -9.84 10.48 -4.82
CA ALA A 108 -10.39 9.12 -4.80
C ALA A 108 -10.32 8.39 -6.16
N ASN A 109 -10.12 9.13 -7.25
CA ASN A 109 -10.05 8.60 -8.61
C ASN A 109 -8.63 8.64 -9.19
N ASN A 110 -7.60 8.87 -8.36
CA ASN A 110 -6.18 8.89 -8.75
C ASN A 110 -5.90 9.76 -9.99
N ARG A 111 -6.43 10.98 -10.03
CA ARG A 111 -6.31 11.86 -11.18
C ARG A 111 -4.88 12.32 -11.40
N VAL A 112 -4.41 12.17 -12.63
CA VAL A 112 -3.12 12.66 -13.11
C VAL A 112 -3.33 13.67 -14.24
N ASP A 113 -2.34 14.51 -14.50
CA ASP A 113 -2.38 15.40 -15.67
C ASP A 113 -2.37 14.60 -16.97
N MET A 114 -3.07 15.08 -17.99
CA MET A 114 -3.22 14.40 -19.28
C MET A 114 -1.88 14.12 -19.99
N ASP A 115 -0.87 14.92 -19.72
CA ASP A 115 0.50 14.81 -20.27
C ASP A 115 1.48 14.16 -19.28
N ALA A 116 1.00 13.63 -18.16
CA ALA A 116 1.84 12.98 -17.17
C ALA A 116 2.53 11.74 -17.74
N GLU A 117 3.82 11.59 -17.42
CA GLU A 117 4.55 10.34 -17.65
C GLU A 117 4.11 9.32 -16.60
N LEU A 118 3.40 8.28 -17.03
CA LEU A 118 3.02 7.16 -16.16
C LEU A 118 4.14 6.11 -16.15
N ARG A 119 4.61 5.77 -14.96
CA ARG A 119 5.63 4.74 -14.75
C ARG A 119 4.99 3.54 -14.08
N TYR A 120 4.97 2.41 -14.75
CA TYR A 120 4.46 1.14 -14.24
C TYR A 120 5.62 0.27 -13.78
N LEU A 121 5.54 -0.17 -12.52
CA LEU A 121 6.42 -1.17 -11.92
C LEU A 121 5.61 -2.47 -11.76
N ILE A 122 6.01 -3.51 -12.47
CA ILE A 122 5.47 -4.86 -12.29
C ILE A 122 6.52 -5.66 -11.53
N ARG A 123 6.13 -6.23 -10.38
CA ARG A 123 6.98 -7.10 -9.57
C ARG A 123 6.46 -8.52 -9.66
N PHE A 124 7.36 -9.47 -9.53
CA PHE A 124 7.04 -10.88 -9.49
C PHE A 124 7.95 -11.64 -8.53
N GLN A 125 7.44 -12.73 -7.99
CA GLN A 125 8.20 -13.64 -7.15
C GLN A 125 7.81 -15.09 -7.47
N ASN A 126 8.80 -15.96 -7.55
CA ASN A 126 8.56 -17.38 -7.65
C ASN A 126 8.23 -17.95 -6.24
N VAL A 127 6.95 -18.09 -5.97
CA VAL A 127 6.43 -18.72 -4.72
C VAL A 127 6.11 -20.21 -4.93
N GLY A 128 6.57 -20.78 -6.02
CA GLY A 128 6.47 -22.21 -6.30
C GLY A 128 7.35 -23.07 -5.38
N ASN A 129 7.62 -24.26 -5.78
CA ASN A 129 8.42 -25.26 -5.05
C ASN A 129 9.64 -25.72 -5.85
N ASP A 130 9.96 -25.04 -6.95
CA ASP A 130 11.10 -25.34 -7.81
C ASP A 130 11.53 -24.06 -8.55
N THR A 131 12.74 -24.07 -9.09
CA THR A 131 13.30 -22.98 -9.89
C THR A 131 12.49 -22.75 -11.16
N ALA A 132 12.03 -21.50 -11.38
CA ALA A 132 11.42 -21.13 -12.65
C ALA A 132 12.52 -20.82 -13.68
N ILE A 133 12.53 -21.58 -14.77
CA ILE A 133 13.55 -21.42 -15.83
C ILE A 133 13.31 -20.14 -16.61
N ASN A 134 12.04 -19.83 -16.91
CA ASN A 134 11.66 -18.65 -17.68
C ASN A 134 10.53 -17.91 -16.97
N VAL A 135 10.56 -16.58 -17.06
CA VAL A 135 9.42 -15.75 -16.66
C VAL A 135 9.00 -14.90 -17.84
N ARG A 136 7.70 -14.83 -18.10
CA ARG A 136 7.12 -14.02 -19.17
C ARG A 136 6.04 -13.12 -18.61
N ILE A 137 6.14 -11.83 -18.91
CA ILE A 137 5.12 -10.84 -18.57
C ILE A 137 4.41 -10.40 -19.83
N ILE A 138 3.08 -10.37 -19.80
CA ILE A 138 2.23 -9.83 -20.86
C ILE A 138 1.40 -8.73 -20.24
N ASP A 139 1.58 -7.51 -20.71
CA ASP A 139 0.83 -6.34 -20.31
C ASP A 139 0.02 -5.85 -21.52
N THR A 140 -1.30 -5.93 -21.43
CA THR A 140 -2.18 -5.36 -22.44
C THR A 140 -2.53 -3.96 -22.01
N LEU A 141 -1.85 -2.97 -22.58
CA LEU A 141 -2.05 -1.57 -22.26
C LEU A 141 -3.48 -1.12 -22.57
N ASP A 142 -4.06 -0.35 -21.66
CA ASP A 142 -5.37 0.28 -21.87
C ASP A 142 -5.37 1.14 -23.14
N VAL A 143 -6.53 1.28 -23.76
CA VAL A 143 -6.71 2.12 -24.96
C VAL A 143 -6.44 3.60 -24.70
N GLY A 144 -6.54 4.04 -23.44
CA GLY A 144 -6.16 5.37 -22.99
C GLY A 144 -4.65 5.61 -22.93
N LEU A 145 -3.81 4.60 -23.18
CA LEU A 145 -2.36 4.72 -23.23
C LEU A 145 -1.85 4.71 -24.68
N ASP A 146 -0.78 5.45 -24.96
CA ASP A 146 -0.13 5.45 -26.27
C ASP A 146 1.02 4.42 -26.31
N PRO A 147 0.82 3.26 -26.96
CA PRO A 147 1.83 2.20 -27.00
C PRO A 147 3.13 2.61 -27.70
N SER A 148 3.08 3.64 -28.54
CA SER A 148 4.27 4.15 -29.25
C SER A 148 5.26 4.80 -28.28
N THR A 149 4.78 5.32 -27.16
CA THR A 149 5.56 6.02 -26.14
C THR A 149 6.18 5.09 -25.10
N VAL A 150 5.83 3.81 -25.10
CA VAL A 150 6.36 2.83 -24.16
C VAL A 150 7.87 2.74 -24.25
N TYR A 151 8.52 2.92 -23.10
CA TYR A 151 9.97 2.75 -22.95
C TYR A 151 10.27 1.98 -21.67
N VAL A 152 10.94 0.84 -21.78
CA VAL A 152 11.37 0.06 -20.60
C VAL A 152 12.61 0.73 -20.00
N ILE A 153 12.46 1.16 -18.74
CA ILE A 153 13.49 1.89 -17.99
C ILE A 153 14.49 0.92 -17.37
N ALA A 154 13.97 -0.16 -16.74
CA ALA A 154 14.80 -1.14 -16.04
C ALA A 154 14.11 -2.51 -15.94
N THR A 155 14.93 -3.55 -15.85
CA THR A 155 14.52 -4.92 -15.53
C THR A 155 15.48 -5.50 -14.51
N SER A 156 14.99 -6.38 -13.63
CA SER A 156 15.82 -7.04 -12.61
C SER A 156 16.84 -8.00 -13.20
N HIS A 157 16.52 -8.60 -14.34
CA HIS A 157 17.33 -9.59 -15.04
C HIS A 157 17.35 -9.27 -16.53
N PRO A 158 18.29 -9.84 -17.31
CA PRO A 158 18.30 -9.69 -18.76
C PRO A 158 16.97 -10.13 -19.38
N ALA A 159 16.38 -9.29 -20.21
CA ALA A 159 15.06 -9.55 -20.78
C ALA A 159 14.98 -9.18 -22.26
N TRP A 160 14.16 -9.92 -23.03
CA TRP A 160 13.75 -9.60 -24.39
C TRP A 160 12.40 -8.89 -24.35
N ILE A 161 12.35 -7.70 -24.94
CA ILE A 161 11.17 -6.84 -24.91
C ILE A 161 10.63 -6.75 -26.32
N SER A 162 9.33 -7.00 -26.48
CA SER A 162 8.61 -6.80 -27.75
C SER A 162 7.31 -6.04 -27.54
N LYS A 163 6.94 -5.24 -28.52
CA LYS A 163 5.61 -4.61 -28.64
C LYS A 163 4.87 -5.34 -29.74
N GLU A 164 3.74 -5.91 -29.42
CA GLU A 164 2.92 -6.66 -30.37
C GLU A 164 1.65 -5.86 -30.71
N SER A 165 0.98 -6.25 -31.81
CA SER A 165 -0.31 -5.64 -32.17
C SER A 165 -1.34 -5.83 -31.07
N GLY A 166 -2.29 -4.88 -30.91
CA GLY A 166 -3.29 -4.91 -29.83
C GLY A 166 -2.79 -4.35 -28.49
N ASN A 167 -1.86 -3.39 -28.56
CA ASN A 167 -1.32 -2.69 -27.39
C ASN A 167 -0.61 -3.62 -26.38
N ILE A 168 0.01 -4.68 -26.85
CA ILE A 168 0.64 -5.68 -25.98
C ILE A 168 2.13 -5.35 -25.81
N LEU A 169 2.53 -5.11 -24.56
CA LEU A 169 3.94 -5.13 -24.14
C LEU A 169 4.26 -6.53 -23.60
N LYS A 170 5.26 -7.16 -24.18
CA LYS A 170 5.72 -8.48 -23.77
C LYS A 170 7.18 -8.41 -23.31
N VAL A 171 7.44 -8.92 -22.13
CA VAL A 171 8.78 -8.99 -21.54
C VAL A 171 9.08 -10.44 -21.21
N ASN A 172 10.15 -10.99 -21.79
CA ASN A 172 10.56 -12.38 -21.58
C ASN A 172 11.92 -12.41 -20.89
N PHE A 173 11.97 -13.03 -19.74
CA PHE A 173 13.17 -13.37 -18.99
C PHE A 173 13.49 -14.83 -19.30
N ASN A 174 14.27 -15.07 -20.34
CA ASN A 174 14.64 -16.42 -20.77
C ASN A 174 15.83 -16.91 -19.96
N GLU A 175 15.79 -18.17 -19.54
CA GLU A 175 16.84 -18.82 -18.75
C GLU A 175 17.21 -17.99 -17.49
N VAL A 176 16.21 -17.35 -16.87
CA VAL A 176 16.42 -16.51 -15.70
C VAL A 176 16.81 -17.33 -14.47
N MET A 177 16.43 -18.61 -14.43
CA MET A 177 16.73 -19.55 -13.32
C MET A 177 16.34 -18.99 -11.97
N LEU A 178 15.11 -18.45 -11.87
CA LEU A 178 14.62 -17.77 -10.69
C LEU A 178 14.31 -18.80 -9.58
N PRO A 179 15.07 -18.82 -8.47
CA PRO A 179 14.85 -19.77 -7.39
C PRO A 179 13.46 -19.59 -6.77
N ASP A 180 12.96 -20.63 -6.09
CA ASP A 180 11.75 -20.50 -5.29
C ASP A 180 12.03 -19.75 -3.97
N SER A 181 10.98 -19.16 -3.40
CA SER A 181 11.08 -18.31 -2.19
C SER A 181 11.44 -19.09 -0.92
N ILE A 182 11.36 -20.41 -0.92
CA ILE A 182 11.75 -21.26 0.21
C ILE A 182 13.26 -21.50 0.17
N SER A 183 13.79 -21.71 -1.04
CA SER A 183 15.23 -21.99 -1.25
C SER A 183 16.10 -20.75 -1.17
N ASP A 184 15.64 -19.64 -1.78
CA ASP A 184 16.34 -18.34 -1.78
C ASP A 184 15.31 -17.20 -1.90
N GLU A 185 14.79 -16.74 -0.76
CA GLU A 185 13.79 -15.67 -0.75
C GLU A 185 14.28 -14.40 -1.45
N PRO A 186 15.46 -13.83 -1.17
CA PRO A 186 15.95 -12.63 -1.85
C PRO A 186 16.15 -12.82 -3.35
N GLY A 187 16.60 -13.99 -3.79
CA GLY A 187 16.84 -14.32 -5.18
C GLY A 187 15.58 -14.65 -5.98
N SER A 188 14.45 -14.92 -5.30
CA SER A 188 13.20 -15.33 -5.94
C SER A 188 12.41 -14.21 -6.59
N HIS A 189 12.87 -12.96 -6.47
CA HIS A 189 12.17 -11.75 -6.94
C HIS A 189 12.66 -11.26 -8.30
N GLY A 190 11.75 -10.63 -9.03
CA GLY A 190 12.09 -9.88 -10.22
C GLY A 190 11.13 -8.72 -10.47
N TYR A 191 11.51 -7.85 -11.42
CA TYR A 191 10.67 -6.72 -11.81
C TYR A 191 10.95 -6.25 -13.24
N VAL A 192 9.97 -5.51 -13.77
CA VAL A 192 10.11 -4.63 -14.92
C VAL A 192 9.53 -3.26 -14.59
N LEU A 193 10.27 -2.21 -14.91
CA LEU A 193 9.84 -0.81 -14.83
C LEU A 193 9.78 -0.24 -16.23
N PHE A 194 8.64 0.28 -16.65
CA PHE A 194 8.48 0.97 -17.92
C PHE A 194 7.67 2.26 -17.75
N ARG A 195 7.83 3.17 -18.69
CA ARG A 195 7.03 4.38 -18.79
C ARG A 195 6.16 4.37 -20.05
N VAL A 196 5.07 5.12 -20.00
CA VAL A 196 4.15 5.36 -21.11
C VAL A 196 3.40 6.68 -20.86
N PHE A 197 2.91 7.32 -21.92
CA PHE A 197 2.06 8.50 -21.82
C PHE A 197 0.61 8.16 -22.16
N GLY A 198 -0.31 9.03 -21.74
CA GLY A 198 -1.70 8.97 -22.16
C GLY A 198 -1.84 9.11 -23.68
N HIS A 199 -2.89 8.50 -24.25
CA HIS A 199 -3.14 8.64 -25.68
C HIS A 199 -3.54 10.10 -26.00
N PRO A 200 -2.98 10.75 -27.04
CA PRO A 200 -3.21 12.17 -27.31
C PRO A 200 -4.67 12.53 -27.68
N THR A 201 -5.50 11.53 -27.95
CA THR A 201 -6.94 11.73 -28.19
C THR A 201 -7.83 11.57 -26.95
N ASN A 202 -7.23 11.31 -25.79
CA ASN A 202 -7.99 11.24 -24.54
C ASN A 202 -8.72 12.56 -24.28
N ILE A 203 -9.86 12.46 -23.61
CA ILE A 203 -10.63 13.61 -23.12
C ILE A 203 -10.71 13.51 -21.60
N ASP A 204 -10.59 14.63 -20.90
CA ASP A 204 -10.67 14.65 -19.44
C ASP A 204 -12.15 14.51 -18.96
N PRO A 205 -12.46 13.58 -18.06
CA PRO A 205 -11.59 12.52 -17.53
C PRO A 205 -11.63 11.25 -18.41
N THR A 206 -10.50 10.66 -18.69
CA THR A 206 -10.39 9.33 -19.30
C THR A 206 -9.81 8.37 -18.26
N PRO A 207 -10.58 7.39 -17.74
CA PRO A 207 -10.04 6.41 -16.82
C PRO A 207 -9.14 5.40 -17.56
N VAL A 208 -7.97 5.11 -16.99
CA VAL A 208 -6.99 4.15 -17.51
C VAL A 208 -6.87 2.97 -16.54
N TYR A 209 -7.24 1.78 -16.99
CA TYR A 209 -7.15 0.55 -16.21
C TYR A 209 -6.06 -0.35 -16.78
N ASN A 210 -5.05 -0.65 -16.01
CA ASN A 210 -3.97 -1.48 -16.50
C ASN A 210 -3.61 -2.63 -15.54
N LYS A 211 -3.39 -3.84 -16.10
CA LYS A 211 -2.99 -5.04 -15.37
C LYS A 211 -2.05 -5.89 -16.21
N ALA A 212 -1.26 -6.73 -15.57
CA ALA A 212 -0.34 -7.62 -16.23
C ALA A 212 -0.60 -9.09 -15.88
N TYR A 213 -0.14 -9.96 -16.77
CA TYR A 213 -0.18 -11.41 -16.62
C TYR A 213 1.27 -11.92 -16.55
N ILE A 214 1.61 -12.63 -15.49
CA ILE A 214 2.94 -13.16 -15.22
C ILE A 214 2.89 -14.67 -15.35
N PHE A 215 3.75 -15.25 -16.17
CA PHE A 215 3.84 -16.68 -16.40
C PHE A 215 5.21 -17.17 -15.94
N PHE A 216 5.21 -18.15 -15.07
CA PHE A 216 6.39 -18.90 -14.67
C PHE A 216 6.40 -20.21 -15.46
N ASP A 217 7.35 -20.36 -16.38
CA ASP A 217 7.45 -21.47 -17.34
C ASP A 217 6.15 -21.71 -18.12
N GLN A 218 5.55 -22.89 -17.98
CA GLN A 218 4.30 -23.29 -18.64
C GLN A 218 3.08 -23.20 -17.71
N ASN A 219 3.24 -22.64 -16.50
CA ASN A 219 2.17 -22.53 -15.55
C ASN A 219 1.09 -21.53 -16.00
N ALA A 220 -0.08 -21.63 -15.39
CA ALA A 220 -1.14 -20.63 -15.56
C ALA A 220 -0.66 -19.23 -15.14
N ALA A 221 -1.19 -18.20 -15.78
CA ALA A 221 -0.83 -16.84 -15.46
C ALA A 221 -1.21 -16.47 -14.01
N VAL A 222 -0.26 -15.84 -13.32
CA VAL A 222 -0.56 -15.03 -12.13
C VAL A 222 -0.94 -13.64 -12.62
N ILE A 223 -2.09 -13.14 -12.19
CA ILE A 223 -2.63 -11.85 -12.64
C ILE A 223 -2.36 -10.82 -11.56
N THR A 224 -1.76 -9.69 -11.90
CA THR A 224 -1.54 -8.59 -10.95
C THR A 224 -2.85 -7.91 -10.57
N ASN A 225 -2.83 -7.06 -9.54
CA ASN A 225 -3.86 -6.06 -9.34
C ASN A 225 -4.02 -5.17 -10.59
N THR A 226 -5.17 -4.52 -10.71
CA THR A 226 -5.41 -3.49 -11.72
C THR A 226 -5.08 -2.13 -11.13
N THR A 227 -4.27 -1.33 -11.81
CA THR A 227 -4.09 0.10 -11.51
C THR A 227 -5.22 0.91 -12.12
N LEU A 228 -5.51 2.06 -11.55
CA LEU A 228 -6.44 3.09 -12.05
C LEU A 228 -5.71 4.43 -12.03
N ASP A 229 -5.72 5.12 -13.16
CA ASP A 229 -5.11 6.43 -13.39
C ASP A 229 -6.06 7.35 -14.12
#